data_d49e3744cb9d321be67ad689888535c6
#
_entry.id   d49e3744cb9d321be67ad689888535c6
#
_cell.length_a   1.000
_cell.length_b   1.000
_cell.length_c   1.000
_cell.angle_alpha   90.00
_cell.angle_beta   90.00
_cell.angle_gamma   90.00
#
_symmetry.space_group_name_H-M   'P 1'
#
loop_
_entity.id
_entity.type
_entity.pdbx_description
1 polymer ?
#
loop_
_entity_poly.entity_id
_entity_poly.type
_entity_poly.pdbx_seq_one_letter_code
_entity_poly.pdbx_strand_id
1 'polypeptide(L)'
;MMTVLHPAGEAQRFRFECAGGAVGVMPAADRLTPYGGAAAWSHYLEKLGVASDLAQRFPVPRTSPNATPVADVLQAFMFNCLMGGRRFAHARRLQDDQAVAVILGMKKGRLCGEDAFTRMLAKVPRPAARTWLAWSERDLYAALPSAFIADWDSTVNTRYGRQEDVALGYNPHKPGRGSHHPLLCVVAGTRLALHMEWRPGDTVSATDWVEAMERVWSHPDVPTRLKLNRGDIGFA
;
A
#
# COMPACT_ATOMS: atom_id res chain seq x y z
N MET A 1 -20.84 10.87 -3.90
CA MET A 1 -22.23 10.39 -3.84
C MET A 1 -22.56 9.88 -5.22
N MET A 2 -22.59 8.57 -5.38
CA MET A 2 -22.93 7.95 -6.66
C MET A 2 -24.38 7.47 -6.55
N THR A 3 -25.29 8.23 -7.09
CA THR A 3 -26.69 7.84 -7.21
C THR A 3 -26.85 7.20 -8.58
N VAL A 4 -26.95 5.89 -8.64
CA VAL A 4 -27.37 5.20 -9.86
C VAL A 4 -28.89 5.14 -9.83
N LEU A 5 -29.56 5.97 -10.64
CA LEU A 5 -30.97 5.89 -10.89
C LEU A 5 -31.24 4.72 -11.85
N HIS A 6 -31.78 3.62 -11.36
CA HIS A 6 -32.36 2.60 -12.21
C HIS A 6 -33.90 2.82 -12.30
N PRO A 7 -34.47 2.69 -13.51
CA PRO A 7 -35.92 2.66 -13.66
C PRO A 7 -36.48 1.44 -12.90
N ALA A 8 -37.70 1.56 -12.42
CA ALA A 8 -38.41 0.55 -11.64
C ALA A 8 -38.52 -0.78 -12.41
N GLY A 9 -37.58 -1.64 -12.16
CA GLY A 9 -37.48 -3.02 -12.61
C GLY A 9 -36.52 -3.70 -11.65
N GLU A 10 -36.68 -4.98 -11.37
CA GLU A 10 -35.99 -5.78 -10.35
C GLU A 10 -34.62 -5.24 -9.94
N ALA A 11 -34.49 -4.82 -8.69
CA ALA A 11 -33.27 -4.26 -8.16
C ALA A 11 -32.12 -5.29 -8.30
N GLN A 12 -31.17 -4.99 -9.17
CA GLN A 12 -30.04 -5.87 -9.42
C GLN A 12 -29.25 -6.04 -8.12
N ARG A 13 -29.18 -7.27 -7.61
CA ARG A 13 -28.45 -7.63 -6.40
C ARG A 13 -27.08 -8.17 -6.80
N PHE A 14 -26.04 -7.60 -6.22
CA PHE A 14 -24.67 -8.11 -6.35
C PHE A 14 -24.29 -8.81 -5.04
N ARG A 15 -23.66 -9.97 -5.14
CA ARG A 15 -23.15 -10.71 -3.99
C ARG A 15 -21.64 -10.80 -4.07
N PHE A 16 -20.98 -10.46 -2.97
CA PHE A 16 -19.53 -10.52 -2.81
C PHE A 16 -19.19 -11.41 -1.61
N GLU A 17 -18.20 -12.28 -1.78
CA GLU A 17 -17.58 -12.99 -0.65
C GLU A 17 -16.45 -12.08 -0.12
N CYS A 18 -16.62 -11.60 1.11
CA CYS A 18 -15.70 -10.68 1.78
C CYS A 18 -15.09 -11.35 3.01
N ALA A 19 -14.05 -10.75 3.59
CA ALA A 19 -13.40 -11.23 4.81
C ALA A 19 -14.38 -11.41 6.00
N GLY A 20 -15.44 -10.61 6.04
CA GLY A 20 -16.49 -10.69 7.07
C GLY A 20 -17.66 -11.60 6.72
N GLY A 21 -17.60 -12.33 5.58
CA GLY A 21 -18.67 -13.18 5.07
C GLY A 21 -19.32 -12.63 3.81
N ALA A 22 -20.39 -13.31 3.36
CA ALA A 22 -21.12 -12.91 2.16
C ALA A 22 -21.86 -11.58 2.35
N VAL A 23 -21.62 -10.62 1.46
CA VAL A 23 -22.24 -9.30 1.47
C VAL A 23 -23.09 -9.10 0.22
N GLY A 24 -24.37 -8.83 0.42
CA GLY A 24 -25.28 -8.41 -0.65
C GLY A 24 -25.27 -6.89 -0.82
N VAL A 25 -25.07 -6.43 -2.04
CA VAL A 25 -25.17 -5.00 -2.38
C VAL A 25 -26.39 -4.79 -3.26
N MET A 26 -27.26 -3.89 -2.85
CA MET A 26 -28.45 -3.51 -3.60
C MET A 26 -28.64 -2.00 -3.53
N PRO A 27 -29.31 -1.40 -4.51
CA PRO A 27 -29.76 -0.03 -4.38
C PRO A 27 -30.66 0.12 -3.15
N ALA A 28 -30.40 1.12 -2.31
CA ALA A 28 -31.20 1.45 -1.15
C ALA A 28 -31.51 2.94 -1.10
N ALA A 29 -32.65 3.28 -0.52
CA ALA A 29 -33.00 4.68 -0.25
C ALA A 29 -32.23 5.26 0.96
N ASP A 30 -31.67 4.40 1.81
CA ASP A 30 -31.00 4.78 3.05
C ASP A 30 -29.52 5.09 2.82
N ARG A 31 -29.02 6.02 3.61
CA ARG A 31 -27.58 6.38 3.63
C ARG A 31 -26.83 5.36 4.49
N LEU A 32 -26.22 4.35 3.85
CA LEU A 32 -25.48 3.32 4.57
C LEU A 32 -23.99 3.70 4.77
N THR A 33 -23.28 3.93 3.69
CA THR A 33 -21.86 4.35 3.70
C THR A 33 -21.51 5.08 2.42
N PRO A 34 -20.65 6.10 2.45
CA PRO A 34 -20.12 6.72 1.23
C PRO A 34 -19.15 5.79 0.48
N TYR A 35 -18.77 4.65 1.06
CA TYR A 35 -17.74 3.73 0.55
C TYR A 35 -18.34 2.40 0.06
N GLY A 36 -19.47 2.42 -0.64
CA GLY A 36 -20.12 1.20 -1.13
C GLY A 36 -19.21 0.29 -1.98
N GLY A 37 -18.23 0.85 -2.67
CA GLY A 37 -17.21 0.08 -3.40
C GLY A 37 -16.28 -0.76 -2.52
N ALA A 38 -16.29 -0.57 -1.20
CA ALA A 38 -15.49 -1.37 -0.27
C ALA A 38 -15.81 -2.88 -0.36
N ALA A 39 -17.05 -3.23 -0.68
CA ALA A 39 -17.45 -4.65 -0.85
C ALA A 39 -16.71 -5.32 -2.03
N ALA A 40 -16.66 -4.67 -3.19
CA ALA A 40 -15.94 -5.18 -4.35
C ALA A 40 -14.42 -5.25 -4.07
N TRP A 41 -13.87 -4.25 -3.41
CA TRP A 41 -12.46 -4.23 -3.03
C TRP A 41 -12.11 -5.33 -2.01
N SER A 42 -12.92 -5.52 -0.97
CA SER A 42 -12.73 -6.59 0.02
C SER A 42 -12.77 -7.97 -0.66
N HIS A 43 -13.75 -8.19 -1.53
CA HIS A 43 -13.83 -9.42 -2.30
C HIS A 43 -12.59 -9.66 -3.18
N TYR A 44 -12.08 -8.64 -3.82
CA TYR A 44 -10.85 -8.71 -4.62
C TYR A 44 -9.64 -9.07 -3.75
N LEU A 45 -9.46 -8.42 -2.59
CA LEU A 45 -8.36 -8.73 -1.66
C LEU A 45 -8.43 -10.15 -1.11
N GLU A 46 -9.63 -10.64 -0.78
CA GLU A 46 -9.82 -12.02 -0.32
C GLU A 46 -9.40 -13.03 -1.40
N LYS A 47 -9.79 -12.79 -2.64
CA LYS A 47 -9.37 -13.66 -3.77
C LYS A 47 -7.87 -13.67 -3.99
N LEU A 48 -7.20 -12.56 -3.77
CA LEU A 48 -5.74 -12.45 -3.88
C LEU A 48 -5.00 -12.97 -2.65
N GLY A 49 -5.67 -13.12 -1.50
CA GLY A 49 -5.06 -13.54 -0.24
C GLY A 49 -4.04 -12.54 0.36
N VAL A 50 -3.94 -11.32 -0.18
CA VAL A 50 -2.85 -10.37 0.16
C VAL A 50 -2.79 -10.05 1.64
N ALA A 51 -3.94 -9.76 2.26
CA ALA A 51 -3.95 -9.36 3.68
C ALA A 51 -3.61 -10.54 4.61
N SER A 52 -4.10 -11.74 4.31
CA SER A 52 -3.82 -12.95 5.06
C SER A 52 -2.35 -13.35 4.94
N ASP A 53 -1.81 -13.34 3.74
CA ASP A 53 -0.43 -13.69 3.46
C ASP A 53 0.57 -12.75 4.13
N LEU A 54 0.34 -11.44 4.02
CA LEU A 54 1.14 -10.44 4.73
C LEU A 54 1.04 -10.60 6.25
N ALA A 55 -0.15 -10.93 6.78
CA ALA A 55 -0.35 -11.13 8.21
C ALA A 55 0.35 -12.39 8.73
N GLN A 56 0.31 -13.49 7.99
CA GLN A 56 0.99 -14.75 8.36
C GLN A 56 2.51 -14.58 8.43
N ARG A 57 3.07 -13.74 7.57
CA ARG A 57 4.51 -13.48 7.48
C ARG A 57 4.96 -12.27 8.27
N PHE A 58 4.06 -11.66 9.03
CA PHE A 58 4.41 -10.50 9.84
C PHE A 58 5.52 -10.84 10.84
N PRO A 59 6.66 -10.09 10.83
CA PRO A 59 7.88 -10.54 11.50
C PRO A 59 7.86 -10.42 13.02
N VAL A 60 6.86 -9.77 13.59
CA VAL A 60 6.78 -9.53 15.03
C VAL A 60 5.56 -10.22 15.62
N PRO A 61 5.73 -11.21 16.50
CA PRO A 61 4.62 -11.88 17.14
C PRO A 61 3.79 -10.93 18.00
N ARG A 62 2.48 -11.09 17.97
CA ARG A 62 1.54 -10.33 18.79
C ARG A 62 1.07 -11.20 19.94
N THR A 63 1.60 -10.92 21.14
CA THR A 63 1.41 -11.76 22.30
C THR A 63 0.23 -11.33 23.18
N SER A 64 -0.24 -10.08 23.07
CA SER A 64 -1.35 -9.59 23.87
C SER A 64 -2.69 -10.13 23.35
N PRO A 65 -3.56 -10.71 24.20
CA PRO A 65 -4.88 -11.19 23.81
C PRO A 65 -5.80 -10.05 23.35
N ASN A 66 -5.53 -8.83 23.76
CA ASN A 66 -6.27 -7.63 23.38
C ASN A 66 -5.71 -6.95 22.11
N ALA A 67 -4.65 -7.50 21.53
CA ALA A 67 -4.09 -6.93 20.31
C ALA A 67 -5.09 -7.04 19.16
N THR A 68 -5.20 -5.99 18.36
CA THR A 68 -5.93 -6.08 17.10
C THR A 68 -5.18 -7.01 16.16
N PRO A 69 -5.82 -7.95 15.49
CA PRO A 69 -5.16 -8.85 14.54
C PRO A 69 -4.34 -8.09 13.49
N VAL A 70 -3.22 -8.67 13.07
CA VAL A 70 -2.36 -8.05 12.04
C VAL A 70 -3.13 -7.85 10.75
N ALA A 71 -3.93 -8.83 10.34
CA ALA A 71 -4.76 -8.72 9.13
C ALA A 71 -5.73 -7.53 9.18
N ASP A 72 -6.41 -7.31 10.32
CA ASP A 72 -7.31 -6.17 10.49
C ASP A 72 -6.57 -4.83 10.37
N VAL A 73 -5.36 -4.74 10.96
CA VAL A 73 -4.55 -3.51 10.88
C VAL A 73 -4.10 -3.26 9.44
N LEU A 74 -3.65 -4.30 8.74
CA LEU A 74 -3.21 -4.18 7.36
C LEU A 74 -4.36 -3.83 6.41
N GLN A 75 -5.51 -4.47 6.54
CA GLN A 75 -6.69 -4.16 5.72
C GLN A 75 -7.15 -2.71 5.95
N ALA A 76 -7.23 -2.26 7.20
CA ALA A 76 -7.60 -0.89 7.51
C ALA A 76 -6.58 0.11 6.95
N PHE A 77 -5.28 -0.22 7.00
CA PHE A 77 -4.22 0.60 6.43
C PHE A 77 -4.33 0.69 4.90
N MET A 78 -4.47 -0.44 4.22
CA MET A 78 -4.64 -0.49 2.76
C MET A 78 -5.90 0.25 2.33
N PHE A 79 -7.01 0.08 3.06
CA PHE A 79 -8.25 0.81 2.78
C PHE A 79 -8.09 2.32 2.98
N ASN A 80 -7.37 2.76 4.03
CA ASN A 80 -7.05 4.17 4.19
C ASN A 80 -6.25 4.73 3.00
N CYS A 81 -5.27 3.99 2.49
CA CYS A 81 -4.51 4.38 1.30
C CYS A 81 -5.41 4.45 0.06
N LEU A 82 -6.27 3.47 -0.15
CA LEU A 82 -7.24 3.44 -1.25
C LEU A 82 -8.16 4.67 -1.24
N MET A 83 -8.60 5.08 -0.05
CA MET A 83 -9.43 6.29 0.14
C MET A 83 -8.63 7.60 0.13
N GLY A 84 -7.41 7.58 -0.40
CA GLY A 84 -6.55 8.76 -0.54
C GLY A 84 -5.88 9.21 0.77
N GLY A 85 -5.83 8.35 1.77
CA GLY A 85 -5.10 8.61 3.02
C GLY A 85 -3.59 8.64 2.76
N ARG A 86 -2.95 9.77 3.08
CA ARG A 86 -1.50 9.96 2.95
C ARG A 86 -0.77 10.00 4.31
N ARG A 87 -1.51 9.88 5.40
CA ARG A 87 -1.02 9.88 6.77
C ARG A 87 -1.84 8.89 7.58
N PHE A 88 -1.27 8.32 8.63
CA PHE A 88 -2.01 7.45 9.55
C PHE A 88 -3.21 8.16 10.18
N ALA A 89 -3.05 9.43 10.53
CA ALA A 89 -4.12 10.25 11.09
C ALA A 89 -5.37 10.34 10.19
N HIS A 90 -5.22 10.16 8.88
CA HIS A 90 -6.37 10.18 7.95
C HIS A 90 -7.31 8.99 8.16
N ALA A 91 -6.85 7.90 8.75
CA ALA A 91 -7.70 6.75 9.08
C ALA A 91 -8.83 7.09 10.05
N ARG A 92 -8.69 8.17 10.83
CA ARG A 92 -9.74 8.62 11.76
C ARG A 92 -11.08 8.85 11.05
N ARG A 93 -11.05 9.30 9.79
CA ARG A 93 -12.27 9.52 8.98
C ARG A 93 -13.08 8.26 8.73
N LEU A 94 -12.42 7.10 8.79
CA LEU A 94 -12.98 5.80 8.44
C LEU A 94 -13.36 4.99 9.68
N GLN A 95 -12.85 5.36 10.86
CA GLN A 95 -12.95 4.54 12.08
C GLN A 95 -14.38 4.24 12.50
N ASP A 96 -15.28 5.20 12.32
CA ASP A 96 -16.66 5.12 12.79
C ASP A 96 -17.64 4.58 11.72
N ASP A 97 -17.12 4.22 10.53
CA ASP A 97 -17.93 3.59 9.48
C ASP A 97 -18.11 2.09 9.77
N GLN A 98 -19.21 1.77 10.44
CA GLN A 98 -19.52 0.40 10.82
C GLN A 98 -19.80 -0.50 9.62
N ALA A 99 -20.37 0.03 8.54
CA ALA A 99 -20.65 -0.76 7.35
C ALA A 99 -19.34 -1.23 6.69
N VAL A 100 -18.36 -0.35 6.55
CA VAL A 100 -17.02 -0.71 6.06
C VAL A 100 -16.33 -1.69 7.02
N ALA A 101 -16.48 -1.50 8.34
CA ALA A 101 -15.90 -2.42 9.32
C ALA A 101 -16.44 -3.86 9.18
N VAL A 102 -17.74 -4.01 8.93
CA VAL A 102 -18.37 -5.31 8.65
C VAL A 102 -17.88 -5.88 7.33
N ILE A 103 -17.87 -5.08 6.26
CA ILE A 103 -17.42 -5.51 4.93
C ILE A 103 -15.99 -6.04 4.97
N LEU A 104 -15.11 -5.38 5.71
CA LEU A 104 -13.70 -5.78 5.86
C LEU A 104 -13.47 -6.84 6.94
N GLY A 105 -14.53 -7.36 7.57
CA GLY A 105 -14.42 -8.41 8.59
C GLY A 105 -13.65 -8.01 9.86
N MET A 106 -13.71 -6.71 10.23
CA MET A 106 -12.99 -6.21 11.41
C MET A 106 -13.49 -6.87 12.69
N LYS A 107 -12.66 -7.63 13.38
CA LYS A 107 -13.04 -8.39 14.60
C LYS A 107 -13.60 -7.51 15.71
N LYS A 108 -13.21 -6.24 15.79
CA LYS A 108 -13.69 -5.29 16.82
C LYS A 108 -14.86 -4.43 16.33
N GLY A 109 -15.45 -4.73 15.18
CA GLY A 109 -16.59 -4.00 14.63
C GLY A 109 -16.31 -2.54 14.23
N ARG A 110 -15.02 -2.15 14.16
CA ARG A 110 -14.59 -0.82 13.73
C ARG A 110 -13.21 -0.88 13.09
N LEU A 111 -12.89 0.05 12.19
CA LEU A 111 -11.59 0.12 11.56
C LEU A 111 -10.52 0.58 12.57
N CYS A 112 -9.29 0.14 12.29
CA CYS A 112 -8.12 0.58 13.05
C CYS A 112 -7.77 2.03 12.71
N GLY A 113 -7.32 2.76 13.70
CA GLY A 113 -6.82 4.12 13.54
C GLY A 113 -5.30 4.20 13.61
N GLU A 114 -4.82 5.44 13.61
CA GLU A 114 -3.40 5.82 13.65
C GLU A 114 -2.57 5.06 14.69
N ASP A 115 -3.08 4.97 15.92
CA ASP A 115 -2.37 4.29 17.02
C ASP A 115 -2.13 2.81 16.75
N ALA A 116 -3.03 2.13 16.06
CA ALA A 116 -2.87 0.71 15.73
C ALA A 116 -1.76 0.54 14.69
N PHE A 117 -1.72 1.41 13.68
CA PHE A 117 -0.68 1.42 12.65
C PHE A 117 0.69 1.71 13.27
N THR A 118 0.79 2.80 14.02
CA THR A 118 2.03 3.22 14.67
C THR A 118 2.57 2.13 15.60
N ARG A 119 1.74 1.60 16.51
CA ARG A 119 2.16 0.57 17.46
C ARG A 119 2.54 -0.76 16.81
N MET A 120 1.94 -1.10 15.68
CA MET A 120 2.29 -2.31 14.95
C MET A 120 3.61 -2.14 14.21
N LEU A 121 3.72 -1.09 13.40
CA LEU A 121 4.87 -0.89 12.50
C LEU A 121 6.13 -0.47 13.25
N ALA A 122 6.03 0.33 14.31
CA ALA A 122 7.20 0.72 15.12
C ALA A 122 7.93 -0.45 15.80
N LYS A 123 7.31 -1.62 15.87
CA LYS A 123 7.93 -2.82 16.43
C LYS A 123 8.71 -3.64 15.42
N VAL A 124 8.61 -3.32 14.13
CA VAL A 124 9.24 -4.09 13.05
C VAL A 124 10.64 -3.53 12.81
N PRO A 125 11.71 -4.31 13.11
CA PRO A 125 13.06 -3.89 12.78
C PRO A 125 13.24 -3.73 11.27
N ARG A 126 14.03 -2.75 10.84
CA ARG A 126 14.24 -2.44 9.42
C ARG A 126 14.68 -3.67 8.58
N PRO A 127 15.64 -4.52 9.01
CA PRO A 127 16.00 -5.71 8.23
C PRO A 127 14.82 -6.68 8.07
N ALA A 128 14.04 -6.89 9.13
CA ALA A 128 12.86 -7.75 9.08
C ALA A 128 11.75 -7.16 8.20
N ALA A 129 11.58 -5.83 8.18
CA ALA A 129 10.65 -5.16 7.28
C ALA A 129 11.03 -5.37 5.80
N ARG A 130 12.31 -5.25 5.46
CA ARG A 130 12.82 -5.51 4.10
C ARG A 130 12.50 -6.94 3.65
N THR A 131 12.81 -7.95 4.47
CA THR A 131 12.51 -9.35 4.15
C THR A 131 11.02 -9.60 4.00
N TRP A 132 10.21 -9.01 4.87
CA TRP A 132 8.75 -9.14 4.83
C TRP A 132 8.14 -8.52 3.58
N LEU A 133 8.59 -7.33 3.19
CA LEU A 133 8.11 -6.62 1.99
C LEU A 133 8.60 -7.29 0.70
N ALA A 134 9.86 -7.71 0.64
CA ALA A 134 10.42 -8.40 -0.52
C ALA A 134 9.63 -9.69 -0.87
N TRP A 135 9.07 -10.36 0.13
CA TRP A 135 8.21 -11.50 -0.15
C TRP A 135 6.92 -11.10 -0.89
N SER A 136 6.33 -9.95 -0.56
CA SER A 136 5.11 -9.47 -1.24
C SER A 136 5.37 -8.98 -2.67
N GLU A 137 6.61 -8.67 -3.01
CA GLU A 137 7.01 -8.26 -4.37
C GLU A 137 6.85 -9.39 -5.39
N ARG A 138 6.90 -10.65 -4.97
CA ARG A 138 6.79 -11.83 -5.86
C ARG A 138 5.54 -11.79 -6.73
N ASP A 139 4.39 -11.40 -6.18
CA ASP A 139 3.14 -11.34 -6.92
C ASP A 139 3.10 -10.16 -7.92
N LEU A 140 3.86 -9.11 -7.63
CA LEU A 140 4.09 -8.00 -8.55
C LEU A 140 4.85 -8.45 -9.78
N TYR A 141 5.88 -9.27 -9.62
CA TYR A 141 6.66 -9.80 -10.74
C TYR A 141 5.85 -10.76 -11.61
N ALA A 142 4.93 -11.53 -11.01
CA ALA A 142 4.01 -12.37 -11.78
C ALA A 142 3.08 -11.55 -12.70
N ALA A 143 2.76 -10.31 -12.32
CA ALA A 143 1.93 -9.38 -13.10
C ALA A 143 2.70 -8.60 -14.19
N LEU A 144 4.01 -8.84 -14.36
CA LEU A 144 4.83 -8.14 -15.37
C LEU A 144 4.31 -8.38 -16.78
N PRO A 145 4.25 -7.35 -17.64
CA PRO A 145 4.04 -7.51 -19.07
C PRO A 145 5.09 -8.44 -19.72
N SER A 146 4.76 -9.02 -20.83
CA SER A 146 5.69 -9.87 -21.61
C SER A 146 6.94 -9.11 -22.10
N ALA A 147 6.82 -7.78 -22.22
CA ALA A 147 7.93 -6.87 -22.50
C ALA A 147 7.66 -5.54 -21.77
N PHE A 148 8.68 -4.97 -21.15
CA PHE A 148 8.53 -3.70 -20.43
C PHE A 148 9.81 -2.87 -20.41
N ILE A 149 9.63 -1.60 -20.08
CA ILE A 149 10.70 -0.64 -19.78
C ILE A 149 10.64 -0.35 -18.29
N ALA A 150 11.78 -0.40 -17.62
CA ALA A 150 11.91 -0.01 -16.21
C ALA A 150 12.35 1.47 -16.14
N ASP A 151 11.52 2.30 -15.53
CA ASP A 151 11.78 3.72 -15.28
C ASP A 151 12.28 3.89 -13.85
N TRP A 152 13.49 4.39 -13.71
CA TRP A 152 14.10 4.74 -12.43
C TRP A 152 14.00 6.23 -12.19
N ASP A 153 13.55 6.59 -11.01
CA ASP A 153 13.45 7.98 -10.58
C ASP A 153 13.73 8.10 -9.10
N SER A 154 14.18 9.28 -8.71
CA SER A 154 14.32 9.62 -7.30
C SER A 154 13.66 10.98 -7.04
N THR A 155 13.06 11.14 -5.90
CA THR A 155 12.34 12.37 -5.57
C THR A 155 12.66 12.87 -4.18
N VAL A 156 12.57 14.17 -3.97
CA VAL A 156 12.77 14.78 -2.66
C VAL A 156 11.45 14.84 -1.89
N ASN A 157 11.41 14.18 -0.76
CA ASN A 157 10.24 14.18 0.11
C ASN A 157 10.53 14.97 1.40
N THR A 158 10.18 16.25 1.39
CA THR A 158 10.42 17.18 2.52
C THR A 158 9.71 16.71 3.80
N ARG A 159 10.38 16.79 4.95
CA ARG A 159 9.87 16.41 6.27
C ARG A 159 9.86 17.60 7.22
N TYR A 160 8.91 17.56 8.14
CA TYR A 160 8.70 18.59 9.17
C TYR A 160 8.78 18.02 10.58
N GLY A 161 9.55 16.98 10.79
CA GLY A 161 9.69 16.30 12.08
C GLY A 161 11.01 15.56 12.17
N ARG A 162 11.16 14.81 13.27
CA ARG A 162 12.35 13.99 13.56
C ARG A 162 12.10 12.52 13.18
N GLN A 163 11.70 12.30 11.93
CA GLN A 163 11.55 10.92 11.43
C GLN A 163 12.95 10.31 11.25
N GLU A 164 13.02 9.00 11.37
CA GLU A 164 14.24 8.24 11.09
C GLU A 164 14.76 8.56 9.68
N ASP A 165 16.06 8.68 9.51
CA ASP A 165 16.78 9.01 8.27
C ASP A 165 16.41 10.36 7.62
N VAL A 166 15.76 11.26 8.33
CA VAL A 166 15.63 12.62 7.85
C VAL A 166 17.00 13.29 7.89
N ALA A 167 17.52 13.68 6.74
CA ALA A 167 18.80 14.38 6.61
C ALA A 167 18.65 15.69 5.82
N LEU A 168 19.61 16.60 6.04
CA LEU A 168 19.74 17.82 5.27
C LEU A 168 20.53 17.51 3.99
N GLY A 169 19.91 17.72 2.85
CA GLY A 169 20.51 17.52 1.54
C GLY A 169 19.90 18.44 0.50
N TYR A 170 20.09 18.12 -0.77
CA TYR A 170 19.49 18.87 -1.85
C TYR A 170 17.97 18.81 -1.77
N ASN A 171 17.36 19.98 -1.56
CA ASN A 171 15.91 20.11 -1.48
C ASN A 171 15.49 21.41 -2.21
N PRO A 172 15.21 21.33 -3.51
CA PRO A 172 14.91 22.52 -4.32
C PRO A 172 13.58 23.19 -3.93
N HIS A 173 12.65 22.42 -3.35
CA HIS A 173 11.35 22.95 -2.94
C HIS A 173 11.38 23.67 -1.59
N LYS A 174 12.27 23.24 -0.68
CA LYS A 174 12.41 23.76 0.68
C LYS A 174 13.87 23.71 1.12
N PRO A 175 14.73 24.62 0.61
CA PRO A 175 16.15 24.66 0.99
C PRO A 175 16.33 24.72 2.51
N GLY A 176 17.31 23.97 3.03
CA GLY A 176 17.61 23.90 4.46
C GLY A 176 16.61 23.08 5.30
N ARG A 177 15.65 22.40 4.66
CA ARG A 177 14.74 21.46 5.34
C ARG A 177 15.19 20.03 5.15
N GLY A 178 15.07 19.25 6.24
CA GLY A 178 15.31 17.82 6.19
C GLY A 178 14.32 17.12 5.26
N SER A 179 14.80 16.08 4.62
CA SER A 179 14.02 15.31 3.64
C SER A 179 14.40 13.84 3.66
N HIS A 180 13.65 13.03 2.94
CA HIS A 180 14.07 11.75 2.42
C HIS A 180 14.24 11.85 0.90
N HIS A 181 15.06 10.98 0.33
CA HIS A 181 15.31 10.89 -1.10
C HIS A 181 15.05 9.47 -1.62
N PRO A 182 13.77 9.02 -1.63
CA PRO A 182 13.44 7.67 -2.06
C PRO A 182 13.83 7.41 -3.50
N LEU A 183 14.26 6.17 -3.77
CA LEU A 183 14.54 5.62 -5.09
C LEU A 183 13.36 4.72 -5.50
N LEU A 184 12.89 4.89 -6.71
CA LEU A 184 11.76 4.15 -7.28
C LEU A 184 12.15 3.52 -8.61
N CYS A 185 11.64 2.30 -8.86
CA CYS A 185 11.61 1.69 -10.16
C CYS A 185 10.17 1.33 -10.51
N VAL A 186 9.67 1.83 -11.64
CA VAL A 186 8.31 1.56 -12.13
C VAL A 186 8.32 0.98 -13.52
N VAL A 187 7.35 0.14 -13.81
CA VAL A 187 7.11 -0.33 -15.19
C VAL A 187 6.43 0.78 -15.98
N ALA A 188 7.11 1.27 -17.02
CA ALA A 188 6.64 2.36 -17.86
C ALA A 188 5.21 2.12 -18.38
N GLY A 189 4.41 3.19 -18.38
CA GLY A 189 3.01 3.13 -18.81
C GLY A 189 2.06 2.40 -17.86
N THR A 190 2.54 1.96 -16.72
CA THR A 190 1.73 1.30 -15.68
C THR A 190 1.87 2.02 -14.34
N ARG A 191 1.24 1.47 -13.29
CA ARG A 191 1.46 1.88 -11.90
C ARG A 191 2.17 0.79 -11.08
N LEU A 192 2.79 -0.16 -11.77
CA LEU A 192 3.49 -1.26 -11.14
C LEU A 192 4.88 -0.80 -10.68
N ALA A 193 5.09 -0.68 -9.39
CA ALA A 193 6.39 -0.38 -8.81
C ALA A 193 7.14 -1.68 -8.52
N LEU A 194 8.32 -1.86 -9.12
CA LEU A 194 9.18 -3.03 -8.95
C LEU A 194 10.14 -2.87 -7.79
N HIS A 195 10.49 -1.63 -7.47
CA HIS A 195 11.39 -1.33 -6.38
C HIS A 195 11.03 0.01 -5.75
N MET A 196 11.12 0.07 -4.44
CA MET A 196 11.04 1.31 -3.68
C MET A 196 11.99 1.22 -2.49
N GLU A 197 12.97 2.10 -2.44
CA GLU A 197 13.87 2.23 -1.31
C GLU A 197 13.78 3.61 -0.68
N TRP A 198 13.58 3.63 0.63
CA TRP A 198 13.52 4.85 1.40
C TRP A 198 14.92 5.23 1.85
N ARG A 199 15.46 6.35 1.34
CA ARG A 199 16.85 6.78 1.57
C ARG A 199 16.89 8.09 2.33
N PRO A 200 17.99 8.39 3.08
CA PRO A 200 18.23 9.69 3.69
C PRO A 200 18.19 10.84 2.68
N GLY A 201 17.87 12.05 3.18
CA GLY A 201 17.72 13.23 2.33
C GLY A 201 19.03 13.80 1.77
N ASP A 202 20.17 13.36 2.27
CA ASP A 202 21.52 13.73 1.81
C ASP A 202 22.10 12.78 0.75
N THR A 203 21.33 11.75 0.33
CA THR A 203 21.72 10.90 -0.80
C THR A 203 21.51 11.59 -2.13
N VAL A 204 22.28 11.19 -3.14
CA VAL A 204 22.08 11.60 -4.55
C VAL A 204 21.36 10.50 -5.32
N SER A 205 20.85 10.80 -6.51
CA SER A 205 20.06 9.85 -7.31
C SER A 205 20.79 8.55 -7.56
N ALA A 206 22.08 8.60 -7.90
CA ALA A 206 22.91 7.43 -8.21
C ALA A 206 23.30 6.58 -6.98
N THR A 207 23.11 7.07 -5.75
CA THR A 207 23.43 6.29 -4.55
C THR A 207 22.62 4.99 -4.52
N ASP A 208 23.29 3.85 -4.34
CA ASP A 208 22.72 2.49 -4.27
C ASP A 208 21.84 2.08 -5.49
N TRP A 209 21.90 2.86 -6.60
CA TRP A 209 21.10 2.58 -7.77
C TRP A 209 21.50 1.27 -8.48
N VAL A 210 22.81 1.01 -8.61
CA VAL A 210 23.33 -0.19 -9.25
C VAL A 210 22.87 -1.44 -8.50
N GLU A 211 23.01 -1.43 -7.18
CA GLU A 211 22.58 -2.54 -6.32
C GLU A 211 21.06 -2.74 -6.35
N ALA A 212 20.30 -1.65 -6.45
CA ALA A 212 18.85 -1.71 -6.60
C ALA A 212 18.46 -2.32 -7.96
N MET A 213 19.16 -1.91 -9.03
CA MET A 213 18.96 -2.45 -10.37
C MET A 213 19.30 -3.94 -10.44
N GLU A 214 20.43 -4.36 -9.84
CA GLU A 214 20.82 -5.77 -9.76
C GLU A 214 19.79 -6.61 -9.01
N ARG A 215 19.23 -6.10 -7.92
CA ARG A 215 18.14 -6.77 -7.19
C ARG A 215 16.91 -7.00 -8.07
N VAL A 216 16.48 -5.99 -8.81
CA VAL A 216 15.35 -6.13 -9.74
C VAL A 216 15.69 -7.14 -10.85
N TRP A 217 16.90 -7.09 -11.40
CA TRP A 217 17.35 -7.99 -12.45
C TRP A 217 17.54 -9.44 -12.02
N SER A 218 17.85 -9.66 -10.74
CA SER A 218 18.03 -11.01 -10.20
C SER A 218 16.72 -11.82 -10.15
N HIS A 219 15.56 -11.17 -10.30
CA HIS A 219 14.30 -11.90 -10.37
C HIS A 219 14.16 -12.64 -11.69
N PRO A 220 13.83 -13.96 -11.69
CA PRO A 220 13.86 -14.82 -12.90
C PRO A 220 13.04 -14.31 -14.07
N ASP A 221 11.94 -13.60 -13.80
CA ASP A 221 11.02 -13.08 -14.83
C ASP A 221 11.49 -11.79 -15.49
N VAL A 222 12.47 -11.10 -14.93
CA VAL A 222 12.92 -9.77 -15.41
C VAL A 222 13.82 -9.86 -16.61
N PRO A 223 14.92 -10.67 -16.64
CA PRO A 223 15.89 -10.65 -17.73
C PRO A 223 15.30 -10.90 -19.11
N THR A 224 14.27 -11.73 -19.19
CA THR A 224 13.62 -12.08 -20.46
C THR A 224 12.62 -11.03 -20.94
N ARG A 225 12.03 -10.28 -20.04
CA ARG A 225 10.93 -9.32 -20.30
C ARG A 225 11.40 -7.87 -20.33
N LEU A 226 12.46 -7.53 -19.61
CA LEU A 226 13.02 -6.17 -19.57
C LEU A 226 13.69 -5.83 -20.90
N LYS A 227 13.25 -4.74 -21.55
CA LYS A 227 13.80 -4.27 -22.83
C LYS A 227 14.74 -3.08 -22.65
N LEU A 228 14.50 -2.23 -21.64
CA LEU A 228 15.29 -1.03 -21.41
C LEU A 228 15.19 -0.62 -19.94
N ASN A 229 16.32 -0.23 -19.34
CA ASN A 229 16.35 0.59 -18.14
C ASN A 229 16.52 2.04 -18.54
N ARG A 230 15.71 2.90 -17.94
CA ARG A 230 15.71 4.33 -18.20
C ARG A 230 15.77 5.09 -16.87
N GLY A 231 16.66 6.02 -16.76
CA GLY A 231 16.79 6.99 -15.67
C GLY A 231 17.10 8.37 -16.21
N ASP A 232 16.95 9.39 -15.40
CA ASP A 232 17.39 10.73 -15.76
C ASP A 232 18.91 10.89 -15.61
N ILE A 233 19.46 12.08 -15.94
CA ILE A 233 20.89 12.36 -15.86
C ILE A 233 21.46 12.28 -14.43
N GLY A 234 20.60 12.34 -13.40
CA GLY A 234 21.00 12.20 -12.00
C GLY A 234 21.51 10.80 -11.64
N PHE A 235 21.39 9.82 -12.57
CA PHE A 235 21.88 8.45 -12.44
C PHE A 235 23.16 8.19 -13.27
N ALA A 236 23.68 9.22 -13.95
CA ALA A 236 24.88 9.13 -14.79
C ALA A 236 26.18 9.33 -13.99
#